data_38e0f184104a238a5ef4a2d656210735
#
_entry.id   38e0f184104a238a5ef4a2d656210735
#
_cell.length_a   1.000
_cell.length_b   1.000
_cell.length_c   1.000
_cell.angle_alpha   90.00
_cell.angle_beta   90.00
_cell.angle_gamma   90.00
#
_symmetry.space_group_name_H-M   'P 1'
#
loop_
_entity.id
_entity.type
_entity.pdbx_description
1 polymer ?
#
loop_
_entity_poly.entity_id
_entity_poly.type
_entity_poly.pdbx_seq_one_letter_code
_entity_poly.pdbx_strand_id
1 'polypeptide(L)'
;MPALLIIPKLLGMARCLLLLVILIVAGSSFGQDQTSAKPKQFIYVLHLVSRLHDEQAWTKEDDAAVDQHFNRLKEATDRGQVILAGRTAESLDKTFGFVVFEAKDQETALGFMNGDPAVLAGVMTAELHPFSVALERKNPE
;
A
#
# COMPACT_ATOMS: atom_id res chain seq x y z
N MET A 1 -41.19 -5.00 78.41
CA MET A 1 -40.05 -5.81 78.96
C MET A 1 -39.36 -6.48 77.79
N PRO A 2 -38.08 -6.35 77.71
CA PRO A 2 -37.32 -6.47 76.50
C PRO A 2 -36.72 -7.85 76.29
N ALA A 3 -36.47 -8.21 75.05
CA ALA A 3 -35.53 -9.27 74.75
C ALA A 3 -34.49 -8.77 73.72
N LEU A 4 -33.32 -8.57 74.21
CA LEU A 4 -32.07 -8.26 73.55
C LEU A 4 -31.64 -9.52 72.78
N LEU A 5 -31.50 -9.42 71.48
CA LEU A 5 -30.92 -10.46 70.65
C LEU A 5 -29.59 -10.03 70.09
N ILE A 6 -28.57 -10.70 70.55
CA ILE A 6 -27.17 -10.56 70.18
C ILE A 6 -26.96 -11.24 68.86
N ILE A 7 -26.42 -10.51 67.84
CA ILE A 7 -25.96 -11.07 66.61
C ILE A 7 -24.43 -11.07 66.63
N PRO A 8 -23.78 -12.23 66.54
CA PRO A 8 -22.32 -12.26 66.45
C PRO A 8 -21.81 -12.26 65.05
N LYS A 9 -20.83 -11.44 64.84
CA LYS A 9 -19.66 -11.59 63.98
C LYS A 9 -19.69 -12.69 62.91
N LEU A 10 -20.08 -12.34 61.72
CA LEU A 10 -19.75 -13.12 60.51
C LEU A 10 -19.30 -12.17 59.36
N LEU A 11 -18.45 -11.21 59.69
CA LEU A 11 -18.02 -10.21 58.70
C LEU A 11 -16.50 -10.21 58.48
N GLY A 12 -15.86 -11.37 58.72
CA GLY A 12 -14.40 -11.44 58.63
C GLY A 12 -13.81 -12.29 57.52
N MET A 13 -14.58 -13.16 56.88
CA MET A 13 -14.00 -14.14 55.95
C MET A 13 -14.28 -13.90 54.46
N ALA A 14 -15.16 -12.94 54.14
CA ALA A 14 -15.48 -12.65 52.74
C ALA A 14 -14.52 -11.63 52.08
N ARG A 15 -13.62 -11.00 52.83
CA ARG A 15 -12.69 -10.01 52.27
C ARG A 15 -11.34 -10.56 51.82
N CYS A 16 -10.96 -11.76 52.20
CA CYS A 16 -9.68 -12.35 51.76
C CYS A 16 -9.77 -13.13 50.47
N LEU A 17 -10.97 -13.54 50.01
CA LEU A 17 -11.12 -14.31 48.76
C LEU A 17 -11.26 -13.42 47.52
N LEU A 18 -11.52 -12.11 47.68
CA LEU A 18 -11.70 -11.18 46.53
C LEU A 18 -10.41 -10.53 46.06
N LEU A 19 -9.31 -10.68 46.83
CA LEU A 19 -8.01 -10.11 46.45
C LEU A 19 -7.08 -11.09 45.72
N LEU A 20 -7.46 -12.37 45.59
CA LEU A 20 -6.63 -13.37 44.92
C LEU A 20 -7.03 -13.63 43.45
N VAL A 21 -8.13 -13.03 42.96
CA VAL A 21 -8.60 -13.22 41.58
C VAL A 21 -8.15 -12.10 40.64
N ILE A 22 -7.59 -11.00 41.14
CA ILE A 22 -7.18 -9.84 40.34
C ILE A 22 -5.73 -9.94 39.84
N LEU A 23 -4.96 -10.96 40.19
CA LEU A 23 -3.53 -11.04 39.86
C LEU A 23 -3.17 -12.00 38.72
N ILE A 24 -4.13 -12.50 37.92
CA ILE A 24 -3.86 -13.47 36.83
C ILE A 24 -4.22 -12.92 35.45
N VAL A 25 -4.54 -11.61 35.30
CA VAL A 25 -4.78 -10.99 33.99
C VAL A 25 -3.68 -9.96 33.67
N ALA A 26 -2.50 -10.13 34.22
CA ALA A 26 -1.33 -9.34 33.85
C ALA A 26 -0.37 -10.21 33.03
N GLY A 27 -0.42 -10.08 31.72
CA GLY A 27 0.73 -10.49 30.93
C GLY A 27 0.48 -11.55 29.87
N SER A 28 -0.16 -11.19 28.81
CA SER A 28 0.20 -11.73 27.50
C SER A 28 -0.03 -10.63 26.46
N SER A 29 0.67 -9.52 26.62
CA SER A 29 0.99 -8.70 25.44
C SER A 29 1.96 -9.54 24.62
N PHE A 30 1.45 -10.47 23.82
CA PHE A 30 2.17 -10.90 22.64
C PHE A 30 2.34 -9.65 21.79
N GLY A 31 3.46 -8.96 21.97
CA GLY A 31 3.99 -8.06 20.98
C GLY A 31 4.11 -8.89 19.71
N GLN A 32 3.13 -8.77 18.82
CA GLN A 32 3.34 -9.12 17.43
C GLN A 32 4.46 -8.19 16.98
N ASP A 33 5.67 -8.73 16.96
CA ASP A 33 6.78 -8.17 16.22
C ASP A 33 6.34 -8.19 14.75
N GLN A 34 5.62 -7.15 14.35
CA GLN A 34 5.36 -6.86 12.96
C GLN A 34 6.71 -6.40 12.40
N THR A 35 7.55 -7.37 12.12
CA THR A 35 8.67 -7.20 11.21
C THR A 35 8.02 -6.84 9.89
N SER A 36 7.87 -5.53 9.66
CA SER A 36 7.39 -4.98 8.40
C SER A 36 8.34 -5.49 7.33
N ALA A 37 7.93 -6.54 6.61
CA ALA A 37 8.72 -7.08 5.53
C ALA A 37 9.04 -5.92 4.57
N LYS A 38 10.32 -5.76 4.22
CA LYS A 38 10.75 -4.73 3.29
C LYS A 38 9.87 -4.79 2.03
N PRO A 39 9.34 -3.67 1.54
CA PRO A 39 8.54 -3.65 0.33
C PRO A 39 9.28 -4.33 -0.82
N LYS A 40 8.56 -5.05 -1.65
CA LYS A 40 9.09 -5.67 -2.86
C LYS A 40 9.04 -4.65 -3.99
N GLN A 41 10.02 -4.72 -4.88
CA GLN A 41 10.07 -3.87 -6.04
C GLN A 41 9.44 -4.55 -7.25
N PHE A 42 8.75 -3.76 -8.05
CA PHE A 42 8.10 -4.18 -9.28
C PHE A 42 8.37 -3.15 -10.37
N ILE A 43 8.29 -3.59 -11.62
CA ILE A 43 8.25 -2.72 -12.78
C ILE A 43 7.00 -3.07 -13.59
N TYR A 44 6.28 -2.07 -14.06
CA TYR A 44 5.35 -2.31 -15.18
C TYR A 44 5.76 -1.51 -16.40
N VAL A 45 5.58 -2.15 -17.55
CA VAL A 45 5.90 -1.60 -18.86
C VAL A 45 4.60 -1.24 -19.56
N LEU A 46 4.57 -0.07 -20.18
CA LEU A 46 3.40 0.52 -20.81
C LEU A 46 3.63 0.68 -22.29
N HIS A 47 2.68 0.26 -23.10
CA HIS A 47 2.66 0.52 -24.54
C HIS A 47 1.36 1.21 -24.94
N LEU A 48 1.44 2.18 -25.86
CA LEU A 48 0.24 2.75 -26.47
C LEU A 48 -0.53 1.67 -27.22
N VAL A 49 -1.86 1.74 -27.17
CA VAL A 49 -2.69 0.90 -28.02
C VAL A 49 -2.51 1.30 -29.50
N SER A 50 -2.60 0.34 -30.43
CA SER A 50 -2.24 0.53 -31.83
C SER A 50 -2.93 1.72 -32.51
N ARG A 51 -4.18 2.05 -32.15
CA ARG A 51 -4.86 3.20 -32.74
C ARG A 51 -4.14 4.53 -32.45
N LEU A 52 -3.43 4.64 -31.32
CA LEU A 52 -2.73 5.85 -30.91
C LEU A 52 -1.29 5.94 -31.45
N HIS A 53 -0.92 5.02 -32.32
CA HIS A 53 0.29 5.17 -33.13
C HIS A 53 0.12 6.22 -34.23
N ASP A 54 -1.12 6.61 -34.54
CA ASP A 54 -1.44 7.74 -35.41
C ASP A 54 -1.77 8.98 -34.56
N GLU A 55 -1.00 10.04 -34.71
CA GLU A 55 -1.22 11.30 -33.97
C GLU A 55 -2.61 11.91 -34.23
N GLN A 56 -3.22 11.65 -35.39
CA GLN A 56 -4.54 12.16 -35.73
C GLN A 56 -5.69 11.39 -35.04
N ALA A 57 -5.40 10.21 -34.48
CA ALA A 57 -6.39 9.40 -33.80
C ALA A 57 -6.55 9.75 -32.30
N TRP A 58 -5.73 10.68 -31.82
CA TRP A 58 -5.82 11.14 -30.42
C TRP A 58 -7.05 12.00 -30.18
N THR A 59 -7.73 11.73 -29.07
CA THR A 59 -8.87 12.53 -28.62
C THR A 59 -8.51 13.31 -27.34
N LYS A 60 -9.34 14.29 -27.00
CA LYS A 60 -9.18 15.03 -25.73
C LYS A 60 -9.29 14.13 -24.49
N GLU A 61 -10.08 13.08 -24.61
CA GLU A 61 -10.26 12.06 -23.54
C GLU A 61 -8.99 11.25 -23.36
N ASP A 62 -8.29 10.91 -24.45
CA ASP A 62 -6.99 10.24 -24.40
C ASP A 62 -5.94 11.12 -23.72
N ASP A 63 -5.86 12.39 -24.13
CA ASP A 63 -4.96 13.37 -23.51
C ASP A 63 -5.25 13.52 -22.01
N ALA A 64 -6.52 13.65 -21.63
CA ALA A 64 -6.92 13.75 -20.23
C ALA A 64 -6.55 12.51 -19.41
N ALA A 65 -6.64 11.31 -20.00
CA ALA A 65 -6.24 10.07 -19.34
C ALA A 65 -4.71 10.03 -19.12
N VAL A 66 -3.93 10.50 -20.10
CA VAL A 66 -2.46 10.59 -19.96
C VAL A 66 -2.07 11.64 -18.92
N ASP A 67 -2.75 12.78 -18.86
CA ASP A 67 -2.52 13.80 -17.82
C ASP A 67 -2.82 13.25 -16.42
N GLN A 68 -3.91 12.51 -16.26
CA GLN A 68 -4.26 11.85 -15.00
C GLN A 68 -3.23 10.78 -14.62
N HIS A 69 -2.77 9.97 -15.57
CA HIS A 69 -1.66 9.02 -15.40
C HIS A 69 -0.41 9.71 -14.86
N PHE A 70 0.04 10.79 -15.52
CA PHE A 70 1.22 11.55 -15.10
C PHE A 70 1.06 12.09 -13.68
N ASN A 71 -0.08 12.73 -13.38
CA ASN A 71 -0.35 13.30 -12.05
C ASN A 71 -0.34 12.22 -10.97
N ARG A 72 -0.96 11.07 -11.22
CA ARG A 72 -0.96 9.93 -10.31
C ARG A 72 0.45 9.41 -10.02
N LEU A 73 1.27 9.27 -11.06
CA LEU A 73 2.66 8.82 -10.89
C LEU A 73 3.50 9.86 -10.14
N LYS A 74 3.31 11.15 -10.44
CA LYS A 74 3.95 12.24 -9.71
C LYS A 74 3.63 12.17 -8.22
N GLU A 75 2.35 12.06 -7.85
CA GLU A 75 1.95 11.92 -6.46
C GLU A 75 2.52 10.66 -5.80
N ALA A 76 2.57 9.54 -6.51
CA ALA A 76 3.16 8.31 -5.99
C ALA A 76 4.68 8.43 -5.80
N THR A 77 5.36 9.21 -6.65
CA THR A 77 6.79 9.55 -6.50
C THR A 77 7.01 10.44 -5.28
N ASP A 78 6.19 11.48 -5.14
CA ASP A 78 6.27 12.42 -4.00
C ASP A 78 6.04 11.70 -2.65
N ARG A 79 5.24 10.62 -2.63
CA ARG A 79 5.04 9.76 -1.46
C ARG A 79 6.12 8.68 -1.27
N GLY A 80 7.07 8.58 -2.17
CA GLY A 80 8.16 7.59 -2.10
C GLY A 80 7.77 6.17 -2.54
N GLN A 81 6.59 5.97 -3.14
CA GLN A 81 6.15 4.67 -3.65
C GLN A 81 6.76 4.36 -5.02
N VAL A 82 6.79 5.34 -5.92
CA VAL A 82 7.45 5.22 -7.23
C VAL A 82 8.91 5.63 -7.10
N ILE A 83 9.80 4.74 -7.52
CA ILE A 83 11.25 4.95 -7.52
C ILE A 83 11.66 5.73 -8.76
N LEU A 84 11.12 5.33 -9.92
CA LEU A 84 11.44 5.92 -11.21
C LEU A 84 10.30 5.65 -12.19
N ALA A 85 9.89 6.66 -12.93
CA ALA A 85 8.99 6.53 -14.06
C ALA A 85 9.56 7.29 -15.26
N GLY A 86 9.33 6.77 -16.45
CA GLY A 86 9.81 7.39 -17.66
C GLY A 86 9.31 6.71 -18.93
N ARG A 87 9.67 7.28 -20.07
CA ARG A 87 9.37 6.70 -21.38
C ARG A 87 10.54 6.86 -22.32
N THR A 88 10.61 6.04 -23.36
CA THR A 88 11.55 6.21 -24.45
C THR A 88 11.15 7.40 -25.33
N ALA A 89 12.13 7.99 -26.02
CA ALA A 89 11.93 9.13 -26.93
C ALA A 89 11.88 8.66 -28.40
N GLU A 90 11.12 7.61 -28.67
CA GLU A 90 10.95 7.02 -29.99
C GLU A 90 9.60 7.42 -30.61
N SER A 91 9.35 7.02 -31.85
CA SER A 91 8.04 7.17 -32.49
C SER A 91 6.95 6.39 -31.76
N LEU A 92 5.69 6.81 -31.88
CA LEU A 92 4.56 6.30 -31.10
C LEU A 92 4.38 4.77 -31.18
N ASP A 93 4.72 4.15 -32.31
CA ASP A 93 4.64 2.72 -32.54
C ASP A 93 5.74 1.92 -31.82
N LYS A 94 6.84 2.59 -31.43
CA LYS A 94 8.01 1.99 -30.75
C LYS A 94 8.20 2.46 -29.33
N THR A 95 7.59 3.59 -28.97
CA THR A 95 7.73 4.14 -27.63
C THR A 95 7.10 3.21 -26.60
N PHE A 96 7.76 3.09 -25.46
CA PHE A 96 7.20 2.46 -24.28
C PHE A 96 7.51 3.29 -23.04
N GLY A 97 6.62 3.22 -22.08
CA GLY A 97 6.81 3.75 -20.73
C GLY A 97 7.20 2.65 -19.77
N PHE A 98 7.75 3.02 -18.62
CA PHE A 98 7.97 2.10 -17.52
C PHE A 98 7.85 2.83 -16.18
N VAL A 99 7.44 2.07 -15.16
CA VAL A 99 7.32 2.56 -13.79
C VAL A 99 7.94 1.52 -12.85
N VAL A 100 8.99 1.91 -12.13
CA VAL A 100 9.61 1.12 -11.07
C VAL A 100 9.07 1.61 -9.73
N PHE A 101 8.52 0.73 -8.92
CA PHE A 101 7.80 1.10 -7.71
C PHE A 101 7.87 0.01 -6.63
N GLU A 102 7.48 0.37 -5.41
CA GLU A 102 7.40 -0.55 -4.28
C GLU A 102 5.95 -0.93 -3.96
N ALA A 103 5.74 -2.21 -3.67
CA ALA A 103 4.48 -2.73 -3.17
C ALA A 103 4.71 -3.85 -2.15
N LYS A 104 3.74 -4.08 -1.29
CA LYS A 104 3.78 -5.13 -0.27
C LYS A 104 3.93 -6.53 -0.90
N ASP A 105 3.16 -6.78 -1.95
CA ASP A 105 3.06 -8.05 -2.64
C ASP A 105 2.62 -7.84 -4.10
N GLN A 106 2.59 -8.94 -4.87
CA GLN A 106 2.21 -8.92 -6.28
C GLN A 106 0.75 -8.49 -6.49
N GLU A 107 -0.16 -8.84 -5.61
CA GLU A 107 -1.57 -8.45 -5.71
C GLU A 107 -1.72 -6.93 -5.58
N THR A 108 -1.06 -6.34 -4.58
CA THR A 108 -0.99 -4.89 -4.41
C THR A 108 -0.35 -4.20 -5.62
N ALA A 109 0.71 -4.79 -6.18
CA ALA A 109 1.38 -4.26 -7.37
C ALA A 109 0.47 -4.31 -8.62
N LEU A 110 -0.26 -5.43 -8.83
CA LEU A 110 -1.27 -5.54 -9.89
C LEU A 110 -2.39 -4.51 -9.72
N GLY A 111 -2.87 -4.30 -8.50
CA GLY A 111 -3.86 -3.27 -8.20
C GLY A 111 -3.36 -1.87 -8.53
N PHE A 112 -2.10 -1.57 -8.24
CA PHE A 112 -1.47 -0.29 -8.58
C PHE A 112 -1.38 -0.10 -10.09
N MET A 113 -0.90 -1.10 -10.86
CA MET A 113 -0.82 -1.04 -12.32
C MET A 113 -2.20 -0.94 -12.97
N ASN A 114 -3.14 -1.82 -12.59
CA ASN A 114 -4.48 -1.86 -13.19
C ASN A 114 -5.33 -0.62 -12.85
N GLY A 115 -5.03 0.08 -11.75
CA GLY A 115 -5.65 1.33 -11.37
C GLY A 115 -5.06 2.57 -12.07
N ASP A 116 -4.13 2.39 -13.00
CA ASP A 116 -3.55 3.48 -13.77
C ASP A 116 -4.58 4.09 -14.73
N PRO A 117 -4.82 5.42 -14.72
CA PRO A 117 -5.82 6.07 -15.57
C PRO A 117 -5.65 5.79 -17.06
N ALA A 118 -4.42 5.74 -17.59
CA ALA A 118 -4.16 5.45 -18.98
C ALA A 118 -4.47 3.99 -19.36
N VAL A 119 -4.31 3.06 -18.40
CA VAL A 119 -4.68 1.65 -18.57
C VAL A 119 -6.20 1.49 -18.48
N LEU A 120 -6.84 2.10 -17.49
CA LEU A 120 -8.29 2.07 -17.30
C LEU A 120 -9.04 2.67 -18.50
N ALA A 121 -8.53 3.74 -19.07
CA ALA A 121 -9.11 4.39 -20.26
C ALA A 121 -8.82 3.65 -21.57
N GLY A 122 -8.00 2.59 -21.55
CA GLY A 122 -7.62 1.86 -22.76
C GLY A 122 -6.71 2.65 -23.70
N VAL A 123 -5.99 3.65 -23.18
CA VAL A 123 -4.96 4.41 -23.89
C VAL A 123 -3.67 3.61 -23.97
N MET A 124 -3.38 2.88 -22.90
CA MET A 124 -2.17 2.05 -22.79
C MET A 124 -2.51 0.64 -22.35
N THR A 125 -1.72 -0.32 -22.80
CA THR A 125 -1.61 -1.66 -22.19
C THR A 125 -0.46 -1.66 -21.19
N ALA A 126 -0.52 -2.50 -20.17
CA ALA A 126 0.52 -2.62 -19.16
C ALA A 126 0.83 -4.07 -18.83
N GLU A 127 2.11 -4.36 -18.58
CA GLU A 127 2.60 -5.67 -18.13
C GLU A 127 3.45 -5.49 -16.88
N LEU A 128 3.14 -6.28 -15.82
CA LEU A 128 3.82 -6.23 -14.52
C LEU A 128 4.88 -7.32 -14.39
N HIS A 129 6.06 -6.95 -13.90
CA HIS A 129 7.12 -7.89 -13.59
C HIS A 129 7.65 -7.65 -12.16
N PRO A 130 8.02 -8.73 -11.42
CA PRO A 130 8.88 -8.59 -10.25
C PRO A 130 10.21 -7.96 -10.67
N PHE A 131 10.71 -7.04 -9.86
CA PHE A 131 11.91 -6.27 -10.19
C PHE A 131 12.80 -6.11 -8.97
N SER A 132 14.07 -5.81 -9.20
CA SER A 132 15.03 -5.44 -8.17
C SER A 132 15.99 -4.43 -8.74
N VAL A 133 16.04 -3.24 -8.14
CA VAL A 133 17.08 -2.24 -8.45
C VAL A 133 18.42 -2.78 -7.97
N ALA A 134 19.33 -3.04 -8.90
CA ALA A 134 20.68 -3.51 -8.60
C ALA A 134 21.64 -2.36 -8.27
N LEU A 135 21.51 -1.26 -9.00
CA LEU A 135 22.36 -0.07 -8.85
C LEU A 135 21.52 1.20 -8.99
N GLU A 136 21.71 2.12 -8.10
CA GLU A 136 21.08 3.44 -8.12
C GLU A 136 22.16 4.52 -7.97
N ARG A 137 22.10 5.55 -8.81
CA ARG A 137 22.98 6.69 -8.68
C ARG A 137 22.56 7.53 -7.48
N LYS A 138 23.46 7.78 -6.56
CA LYS A 138 23.26 8.80 -5.52
C LYS A 138 23.09 10.17 -6.18
N ASN A 139 22.22 11.01 -5.61
CA ASN A 139 22.07 12.38 -6.07
C ASN A 139 23.46 13.05 -6.08
N PRO A 140 23.86 13.72 -7.17
CA PRO A 140 25.04 14.56 -7.16
C PRO A 140 24.83 15.67 -6.12
N GLU A 141 25.82 15.88 -5.27
CA GLU A 141 25.86 17.02 -4.36
C GLU A 141 26.01 18.33 -5.13
#